data_dd243733f0a4d002490c41cdd90d40ca
#
_entry.id   dd243733f0a4d002490c41cdd90d40ca
#
_cell.length_a   1.000
_cell.length_b   1.000
_cell.length_c   1.000
_cell.angle_alpha   90.00
_cell.angle_beta   90.00
_cell.angle_gamma   90.00
#
_symmetry.space_group_name_H-M   'P 1'
#
loop_
_entity.id
_entity.type
_entity.pdbx_description
1 polymer ?
#
loop_
_entity_poly.entity_id
_entity_poly.type
_entity_poly.pdbx_seq_one_letter_code
_entity_poly.pdbx_strand_id
1 'polypeptide(L)'
;MKQRKENVSRILEDEGKCMADKTKVFSKRDKNVDYMNQMLPVEDSFDIVQRDIQIGGKDATFYFIDGFTKDESMLKIMDSFFNIKEEDMPKDAAAFATTCIPYVEVDVIGDFDQIFRNLLSGVTCLFIDGYQACLAIDCRTYPARSVDEPDKDKSLRGSRDGFVETIVFNTALMRRRIRDRHLVMKMLEVGESSRTDVALCYMEDRVDQELLKNLNYRIRDIKVDDLRMNQQSLAECLFKRKWYNPFPKFKFTERPDTAAACLLEGKVVILVDNSPSAMILPTSILDIIEEANDYYFPTLTGMYLKISRALITFLTIFLTPVFLLFMQNLSWLPKIFAFVAVKDTVNIPLIFQLLMLEVAIDGLRLAALNTPSMLSTPLSVIAGLVMGEFSVKSGWFNAEVMLYMAFVAVANYTQPNFELGYALKFMRLELLVPVSYTHLTLPTT
;
A
#
# COMPACT_ATOMS: atom_id res chain seq x y z
N MET A 1 -9.55 -47.12 24.42
CA MET A 1 -9.71 -45.66 24.30
C MET A 1 -8.90 -44.84 25.34
N LYS A 2 -8.78 -45.28 26.59
CA LYS A 2 -7.98 -44.62 27.65
C LYS A 2 -6.50 -44.60 27.35
N GLN A 3 -5.88 -45.72 26.93
CA GLN A 3 -4.46 -45.79 26.59
C GLN A 3 -4.04 -44.91 25.41
N ARG A 4 -4.94 -44.63 24.45
CA ARG A 4 -4.65 -43.77 23.31
C ARG A 4 -4.65 -42.28 23.69
N LYS A 5 -5.47 -41.89 24.67
CA LYS A 5 -5.49 -40.53 25.24
C LYS A 5 -4.26 -40.26 26.10
N GLU A 6 -3.80 -41.22 26.87
CA GLU A 6 -2.58 -41.09 27.70
C GLU A 6 -1.30 -41.00 26.84
N ASN A 7 -1.23 -41.74 25.72
CA ASN A 7 -0.11 -41.63 24.80
C ASN A 7 -0.09 -40.27 24.04
N VAL A 8 -1.25 -39.75 23.64
CA VAL A 8 -1.33 -38.43 22.99
C VAL A 8 -0.99 -37.31 23.97
N SER A 9 -1.42 -37.43 25.24
CA SER A 9 -1.06 -36.46 26.28
C SER A 9 0.44 -36.48 26.62
N ARG A 10 1.08 -37.66 26.65
CA ARG A 10 2.53 -37.78 26.84
C ARG A 10 3.33 -37.22 25.66
N ILE A 11 2.87 -37.47 24.42
CA ILE A 11 3.55 -36.92 23.22
C ILE A 11 3.43 -35.40 23.21
N LEU A 12 2.29 -34.84 23.56
CA LEU A 12 2.09 -33.39 23.67
C LEU A 12 2.86 -32.75 24.85
N GLU A 13 3.03 -33.50 25.95
CA GLU A 13 3.88 -33.06 27.07
C GLU A 13 5.38 -33.17 26.76
N ASP A 14 5.82 -34.18 26.02
CA ASP A 14 7.21 -34.30 25.58
C ASP A 14 7.56 -33.34 24.46
N GLU A 15 6.64 -33.07 23.52
CA GLU A 15 6.79 -31.98 22.52
C GLU A 15 6.77 -30.61 23.18
N GLY A 16 5.90 -30.36 24.16
CA GLY A 16 5.87 -29.13 24.94
C GLY A 16 7.12 -28.90 25.77
N LYS A 17 7.68 -29.95 26.38
CA LYS A 17 8.98 -29.87 27.09
C LYS A 17 10.15 -29.70 26.15
N CYS A 18 10.17 -30.37 25.00
CA CYS A 18 11.19 -30.20 23.98
C CYS A 18 11.14 -28.79 23.33
N MET A 19 9.95 -28.18 23.17
CA MET A 19 9.82 -26.78 22.76
C MET A 19 10.25 -25.80 23.87
N ALA A 20 9.90 -26.06 25.13
CA ALA A 20 10.29 -25.19 26.25
C ALA A 20 11.81 -25.13 26.50
N ASP A 21 12.54 -26.19 26.18
CA ASP A 21 14.02 -26.23 26.29
C ASP A 21 14.74 -25.61 25.07
N LYS A 22 14.02 -25.46 23.93
CA LYS A 22 14.56 -24.83 22.72
C LYS A 22 14.44 -23.30 22.69
N THR A 23 13.78 -22.70 23.65
CA THR A 23 13.54 -21.24 23.70
C THR A 23 14.59 -20.46 24.49
N LYS A 24 15.53 -21.12 25.18
CA LYS A 24 16.54 -20.44 26.02
C LYS A 24 17.80 -20.08 25.25
N VAL A 25 18.36 -18.92 25.59
CA VAL A 25 19.64 -18.43 25.04
C VAL A 25 20.79 -19.35 25.42
N PHE A 26 21.60 -19.73 24.43
CA PHE A 26 22.76 -20.56 24.61
C PHE A 26 23.97 -19.75 25.13
N SER A 27 24.87 -20.37 25.88
CA SER A 27 26.11 -19.75 26.33
C SER A 27 27.07 -19.41 25.17
N LYS A 28 27.05 -20.22 24.09
CA LYS A 28 27.88 -19.99 22.91
C LYS A 28 27.18 -19.05 21.94
N ARG A 29 27.84 -17.94 21.60
CA ARG A 29 27.37 -16.94 20.64
C ARG A 29 26.97 -17.56 19.30
N ASP A 30 27.78 -18.43 18.71
CA ASP A 30 27.53 -19.03 17.40
C ASP A 30 26.20 -19.81 17.34
N LYS A 31 25.86 -20.53 18.40
CA LYS A 31 24.58 -21.25 18.47
C LYS A 31 23.38 -20.30 18.53
N ASN A 32 23.54 -19.14 19.16
CA ASN A 32 22.50 -18.11 19.19
C ASN A 32 22.35 -17.49 17.80
N VAL A 33 23.43 -17.21 17.12
CA VAL A 33 23.45 -16.67 15.75
C VAL A 33 22.82 -17.65 14.77
N ASP A 34 23.20 -18.94 14.82
CA ASP A 34 22.61 -19.97 13.97
C ASP A 34 21.09 -20.07 14.19
N TYR A 35 20.64 -20.02 15.45
CA TYR A 35 19.23 -20.08 15.78
C TYR A 35 18.47 -18.84 15.32
N MET A 36 19.04 -17.62 15.51
CA MET A 36 18.46 -16.38 15.03
C MET A 36 18.31 -16.40 13.51
N ASN A 37 19.35 -16.79 12.77
CA ASN A 37 19.35 -16.83 11.31
C ASN A 37 18.43 -17.93 10.74
N GLN A 38 18.19 -19.00 11.48
CA GLN A 38 17.21 -20.02 11.11
C GLN A 38 15.76 -19.53 11.27
N MET A 39 15.51 -18.69 12.27
CA MET A 39 14.15 -18.25 12.65
C MET A 39 13.77 -16.91 12.04
N LEU A 40 14.73 -16.13 11.57
CA LEU A 40 14.54 -14.83 10.93
C LEU A 40 15.13 -14.86 9.51
N PRO A 41 14.49 -14.20 8.54
CA PRO A 41 14.98 -14.12 7.17
C PRO A 41 16.12 -13.08 7.03
N VAL A 42 17.20 -13.21 7.81
CA VAL A 42 18.29 -12.23 7.87
C VAL A 42 18.97 -12.05 6.50
N GLU A 43 19.15 -13.14 5.74
CA GLU A 43 19.77 -13.08 4.41
C GLU A 43 18.84 -12.51 3.34
N ASP A 44 17.51 -12.68 3.49
CA ASP A 44 16.51 -12.27 2.50
C ASP A 44 15.89 -10.91 2.81
N SER A 45 15.94 -10.44 4.07
CA SER A 45 15.30 -9.19 4.53
C SER A 45 16.37 -8.16 4.92
N PHE A 46 16.55 -7.15 4.09
CA PHE A 46 17.61 -6.14 4.26
C PHE A 46 17.45 -5.29 5.54
N ASP A 47 16.24 -5.17 6.05
CA ASP A 47 15.93 -4.37 7.25
C ASP A 47 16.37 -5.04 8.55
N ILE A 48 16.66 -6.36 8.54
CA ILE A 48 17.19 -7.08 9.70
C ILE A 48 18.70 -7.16 9.57
N VAL A 49 19.41 -6.31 10.32
CA VAL A 49 20.87 -6.22 10.23
C VAL A 49 21.51 -7.07 11.30
N GLN A 50 22.41 -7.95 10.88
CA GLN A 50 23.35 -8.67 11.73
C GLN A 50 24.72 -8.02 11.63
N ARG A 51 25.36 -7.72 12.75
CA ARG A 51 26.71 -7.15 12.80
C ARG A 51 27.56 -7.85 13.87
N ASP A 52 28.63 -8.47 13.44
CA ASP A 52 29.62 -9.10 14.33
C ASP A 52 30.66 -8.06 14.77
N ILE A 53 31.02 -8.10 16.05
CA ILE A 53 32.03 -7.25 16.69
C ILE A 53 32.81 -8.04 17.73
N GLN A 54 33.89 -7.45 18.23
CA GLN A 54 34.60 -7.95 19.41
C GLN A 54 34.53 -6.93 20.54
N ILE A 55 34.20 -7.39 21.74
CA ILE A 55 34.08 -6.58 22.96
C ILE A 55 34.96 -7.21 24.02
N GLY A 56 36.02 -6.54 24.50
CA GLY A 56 36.91 -7.06 25.53
C GLY A 56 37.44 -8.46 25.22
N GLY A 57 37.86 -8.72 23.96
CA GLY A 57 38.38 -10.00 23.51
C GLY A 57 37.36 -11.11 23.31
N LYS A 58 36.05 -10.87 23.56
CA LYS A 58 34.96 -11.81 23.29
C LYS A 58 34.25 -11.47 21.99
N ASP A 59 33.85 -12.50 21.25
CA ASP A 59 33.03 -12.33 20.06
C ASP A 59 31.59 -11.98 20.46
N ALA A 60 31.02 -11.00 19.77
CA ALA A 60 29.67 -10.52 20.02
C ALA A 60 28.94 -10.25 18.69
N THR A 61 27.60 -10.36 18.70
CA THR A 61 26.76 -10.11 17.54
C THR A 61 25.61 -9.22 17.90
N PHE A 62 25.45 -8.14 17.15
CA PHE A 62 24.28 -7.29 17.17
C PHE A 62 23.24 -7.75 16.15
N TYR A 63 21.97 -7.66 16.56
CA TYR A 63 20.82 -7.68 15.67
C TYR A 63 20.00 -6.41 15.91
N PHE A 64 19.67 -5.70 14.85
CA PHE A 64 18.81 -4.51 14.91
C PHE A 64 18.04 -4.33 13.61
N ILE A 65 16.98 -3.51 13.66
CA ILE A 65 16.17 -3.17 12.50
C ILE A 65 16.68 -1.84 11.92
N ASP A 66 17.01 -1.85 10.64
CA ASP A 66 17.37 -0.64 9.91
C ASP A 66 16.21 0.37 9.87
N GLY A 67 16.54 1.65 10.03
CA GLY A 67 15.53 2.72 10.12
C GLY A 67 14.85 2.86 11.51
N PHE A 68 15.10 1.96 12.48
CA PHE A 68 14.62 2.12 13.85
C PHE A 68 15.69 2.53 14.84
N THR A 69 16.94 2.35 14.49
CA THR A 69 18.05 2.61 15.42
C THR A 69 18.50 4.06 15.31
N LYS A 70 18.65 4.73 16.46
CA LYS A 70 19.19 6.10 16.51
C LYS A 70 20.71 6.04 16.38
N ASP A 71 21.26 6.56 15.28
CA ASP A 71 22.68 6.52 14.94
C ASP A 71 23.58 7.08 16.05
N GLU A 72 23.20 8.23 16.61
CA GLU A 72 23.96 8.86 17.70
C GLU A 72 24.07 7.99 18.94
N SER A 73 22.98 7.27 19.29
CA SER A 73 22.97 6.39 20.45
C SER A 73 23.79 5.12 20.19
N MET A 74 23.63 4.55 19.00
CA MET A 74 24.40 3.39 18.58
C MET A 74 25.90 3.71 18.52
N LEU A 75 26.28 4.84 17.97
CA LEU A 75 27.67 5.28 17.92
C LEU A 75 28.31 5.39 19.32
N LYS A 76 27.62 5.99 20.29
CA LYS A 76 28.08 6.09 21.66
C LYS A 76 28.24 4.74 22.36
N ILE A 77 27.31 3.81 22.10
CA ILE A 77 27.37 2.45 22.62
C ILE A 77 28.56 1.70 22.01
N MET A 78 28.74 1.78 20.72
CA MET A 78 29.87 1.16 20.02
C MET A 78 31.22 1.73 20.51
N ASP A 79 31.34 3.03 20.67
CA ASP A 79 32.55 3.68 21.20
C ASP A 79 32.85 3.18 22.62
N SER A 80 31.84 3.07 23.48
CA SER A 80 31.99 2.47 24.81
C SER A 80 32.50 1.04 24.75
N PHE A 81 31.95 0.21 23.88
CA PHE A 81 32.31 -1.21 23.76
C PHE A 81 33.72 -1.45 23.24
N PHE A 82 34.16 -0.66 22.26
CA PHE A 82 35.52 -0.76 21.73
C PHE A 82 36.63 -0.33 22.72
N ASN A 83 36.25 0.45 23.74
CA ASN A 83 37.17 0.87 24.80
C ASN A 83 37.28 -0.12 25.98
N ILE A 84 36.45 -1.18 26.02
CA ILE A 84 36.49 -2.20 27.09
C ILE A 84 37.71 -3.10 26.87
N LYS A 85 38.55 -3.21 27.91
CA LYS A 85 39.67 -4.15 27.91
C LYS A 85 39.23 -5.54 28.38
N GLU A 86 39.96 -6.57 27.99
CA GLU A 86 39.68 -7.95 28.37
C GLU A 86 39.63 -8.16 29.89
N GLU A 87 40.48 -7.44 30.63
CA GLU A 87 40.55 -7.45 32.10
C GLU A 87 39.32 -6.88 32.80
N ASP A 88 38.64 -5.91 32.13
CA ASP A 88 37.47 -5.19 32.64
C ASP A 88 36.14 -5.87 32.25
N MET A 89 36.20 -7.01 31.54
CA MET A 89 35.01 -7.69 31.01
C MET A 89 34.19 -8.34 32.12
N PRO A 90 32.89 -7.96 32.31
CA PRO A 90 32.05 -8.53 33.34
C PRO A 90 31.80 -10.02 33.14
N LYS A 91 31.50 -10.73 34.26
CA LYS A 91 31.32 -12.20 34.25
C LYS A 91 29.99 -12.64 33.63
N ASP A 92 28.95 -11.79 33.72
CA ASP A 92 27.60 -12.11 33.24
C ASP A 92 26.94 -10.90 32.54
N ALA A 93 25.84 -11.19 31.86
CA ALA A 93 25.09 -10.19 31.09
C ALA A 93 24.48 -9.08 31.98
N ALA A 94 24.09 -9.40 33.21
CA ALA A 94 23.49 -8.41 34.12
C ALA A 94 24.52 -7.40 34.63
N ALA A 95 25.71 -7.88 34.96
CA ALA A 95 26.82 -6.99 35.31
C ALA A 95 27.25 -6.13 34.10
N PHE A 96 27.30 -6.72 32.90
CA PHE A 96 27.60 -5.97 31.68
C PHE A 96 26.59 -4.86 31.40
N ALA A 97 25.29 -5.14 31.54
CA ALA A 97 24.22 -4.16 31.36
C ALA A 97 24.39 -2.93 32.29
N THR A 98 24.83 -3.16 33.54
CA THR A 98 24.94 -2.10 34.53
C THR A 98 26.25 -1.31 34.50
N THR A 99 27.35 -1.95 34.03
CA THR A 99 28.67 -1.33 34.09
C THR A 99 29.19 -0.82 32.76
N CYS A 100 28.81 -1.46 31.67
CA CYS A 100 29.39 -1.20 30.34
C CYS A 100 28.49 -0.42 29.41
N ILE A 101 27.18 -0.28 29.72
CA ILE A 101 26.22 0.46 28.91
C ILE A 101 25.80 1.74 29.66
N PRO A 102 26.39 2.90 29.34
CA PRO A 102 26.22 4.12 30.14
C PRO A 102 24.92 4.86 29.87
N TYR A 103 24.19 4.50 28.85
CA TYR A 103 23.02 5.23 28.35
C TYR A 103 22.00 4.26 27.77
N VAL A 104 20.71 4.57 27.94
CA VAL A 104 19.52 3.85 27.50
C VAL A 104 19.06 2.71 28.42
N GLU A 105 17.80 2.34 28.26
CA GLU A 105 17.20 1.20 28.93
C GLU A 105 17.77 -0.12 28.37
N VAL A 106 18.15 -1.03 29.27
CA VAL A 106 18.74 -2.31 28.90
C VAL A 106 18.09 -3.43 29.70
N ASP A 107 17.49 -4.37 28.97
CA ASP A 107 16.92 -5.59 29.53
C ASP A 107 17.82 -6.81 29.28
N VAL A 108 17.90 -7.70 30.27
CA VAL A 108 18.60 -8.97 30.14
C VAL A 108 17.59 -10.08 29.92
N ILE A 109 17.60 -10.67 28.72
CA ILE A 109 16.57 -11.60 28.25
C ILE A 109 17.17 -12.97 27.98
N GLY A 110 16.58 -14.00 28.60
CA GLY A 110 17.00 -15.39 28.46
C GLY A 110 16.12 -16.23 27.52
N ASP A 111 15.07 -15.65 26.92
CA ASP A 111 14.09 -16.34 26.11
C ASP A 111 14.03 -15.77 24.69
N PHE A 112 14.14 -16.65 23.68
CA PHE A 112 14.15 -16.23 22.27
C PHE A 112 12.82 -15.65 21.81
N ASP A 113 11.67 -16.09 22.29
CA ASP A 113 10.39 -15.53 21.90
C ASP A 113 10.25 -14.06 22.34
N GLN A 114 10.85 -13.73 23.47
CA GLN A 114 10.90 -12.35 23.95
C GLN A 114 11.94 -11.53 23.15
N ILE A 115 13.07 -12.14 22.79
CA ILE A 115 14.09 -11.50 21.94
C ILE A 115 13.50 -11.16 20.57
N PHE A 116 12.79 -12.08 19.91
CA PHE A 116 12.14 -11.81 18.63
C PHE A 116 11.12 -10.65 18.73
N ARG A 117 10.28 -10.64 19.78
CA ARG A 117 9.33 -9.54 19.99
C ARG A 117 10.02 -8.20 20.16
N ASN A 118 11.10 -8.15 20.91
CA ASN A 118 11.86 -6.93 21.13
C ASN A 118 12.58 -6.48 19.85
N LEU A 119 13.29 -7.37 19.18
CA LEU A 119 13.99 -7.07 17.92
C LEU A 119 13.02 -6.53 16.85
N LEU A 120 11.91 -7.23 16.61
CA LEU A 120 10.92 -6.83 15.62
C LEU A 120 10.13 -5.55 16.02
N SER A 121 10.21 -5.16 17.28
CA SER A 121 9.76 -3.84 17.74
C SER A 121 10.82 -2.75 17.63
N GLY A 122 12.05 -3.09 17.19
CA GLY A 122 13.14 -2.16 16.95
C GLY A 122 14.16 -2.05 18.07
N VAL A 123 14.06 -2.88 19.13
CA VAL A 123 15.10 -2.94 20.19
C VAL A 123 16.33 -3.64 19.62
N THR A 124 17.50 -3.09 19.88
CA THR A 124 18.77 -3.69 19.49
C THR A 124 19.11 -4.86 20.40
N CYS A 125 19.37 -6.03 19.85
CA CYS A 125 19.70 -7.24 20.59
C CYS A 125 21.19 -7.56 20.43
N LEU A 126 21.88 -7.78 21.55
CA LEU A 126 23.31 -8.09 21.60
C LEU A 126 23.56 -9.45 22.26
N PHE A 127 24.20 -10.35 21.55
CA PHE A 127 24.71 -11.62 22.07
C PHE A 127 26.21 -11.53 22.26
N ILE A 128 26.72 -11.90 23.43
CA ILE A 128 28.15 -11.94 23.74
C ILE A 128 28.53 -13.37 24.09
N ASP A 129 29.64 -13.86 23.56
CA ASP A 129 30.11 -15.22 23.86
C ASP A 129 30.36 -15.44 25.34
N GLY A 130 29.89 -16.57 25.86
CA GLY A 130 29.96 -16.96 27.25
C GLY A 130 28.76 -16.47 28.11
N TYR A 131 27.87 -15.60 27.61
CA TYR A 131 26.67 -15.17 28.34
C TYR A 131 25.44 -16.00 27.98
N GLN A 132 24.64 -16.38 28.99
CA GLN A 132 23.39 -17.15 28.81
C GLN A 132 22.15 -16.26 28.68
N ALA A 133 22.34 -15.04 28.21
CA ALA A 133 21.27 -14.08 28.01
C ALA A 133 21.65 -13.11 26.90
N CYS A 134 20.64 -12.57 26.25
CA CYS A 134 20.74 -11.48 25.29
C CYS A 134 20.56 -10.14 26.03
N LEU A 135 21.32 -9.13 25.64
CA LEU A 135 21.16 -7.76 26.06
C LEU A 135 20.26 -7.04 25.08
N ALA A 136 19.06 -6.66 25.50
CA ALA A 136 18.13 -5.88 24.71
C ALA A 136 18.31 -4.37 25.05
N ILE A 137 18.90 -3.65 24.12
CA ILE A 137 19.30 -2.25 24.30
C ILE A 137 18.30 -1.36 23.56
N ASP A 138 17.54 -0.53 24.29
CA ASP A 138 16.53 0.32 23.69
C ASP A 138 17.11 1.64 23.17
N CYS A 139 17.58 1.63 21.92
CA CYS A 139 17.98 2.82 21.16
C CYS A 139 17.01 3.16 20.03
N ARG A 140 15.73 2.81 20.18
CA ARG A 140 14.72 3.02 19.15
C ARG A 140 14.43 4.48 18.89
N THR A 141 14.33 4.78 17.61
CA THR A 141 13.68 6.00 17.11
C THR A 141 12.80 5.61 15.96
N TYR A 142 11.49 5.67 16.16
CA TYR A 142 10.58 5.40 15.05
C TYR A 142 10.61 6.59 14.08
N PRO A 143 10.60 6.31 12.76
CA PRO A 143 10.40 7.36 11.78
C PRO A 143 9.11 8.11 12.13
N ALA A 144 9.25 9.35 12.51
CA ALA A 144 8.13 10.24 12.77
C ALA A 144 8.20 11.35 11.74
N ARG A 145 7.21 11.39 10.87
CA ARG A 145 7.00 12.51 9.96
C ARG A 145 6.63 13.75 10.77
N SER A 146 7.12 14.92 10.38
CA SER A 146 6.38 16.15 10.60
C SER A 146 5.02 15.98 9.93
N VAL A 147 3.97 16.05 10.70
CA VAL A 147 2.61 15.56 10.43
C VAL A 147 2.00 16.20 9.18
N ASP A 148 2.12 15.54 8.02
CA ASP A 148 1.28 15.84 6.86
C ASP A 148 0.53 14.59 6.42
N GLU A 149 -0.79 14.67 6.40
CA GLU A 149 -1.67 13.64 5.88
C GLU A 149 -1.55 13.59 4.35
N PRO A 150 -1.52 12.41 3.71
CA PRO A 150 -1.48 12.31 2.25
C PRO A 150 -2.63 13.07 1.61
N ASP A 151 -2.34 13.88 0.59
CA ASP A 151 -3.36 14.72 -0.04
C ASP A 151 -4.43 13.91 -0.79
N LYS A 152 -4.04 12.78 -1.37
CA LYS A 152 -4.91 11.95 -2.21
C LYS A 152 -5.58 10.80 -1.47
N ASP A 153 -5.06 10.39 -0.32
CA ASP A 153 -5.50 9.20 0.42
C ASP A 153 -5.89 9.58 1.87
N LYS A 154 -6.68 10.65 2.01
CA LYS A 154 -7.12 11.18 3.30
C LYS A 154 -8.11 10.25 3.99
N SER A 155 -7.97 10.08 5.29
CA SER A 155 -8.93 9.33 6.08
C SER A 155 -9.60 10.17 7.17
N LEU A 156 -10.89 9.92 7.37
CA LEU A 156 -11.66 10.56 8.43
C LEU A 156 -11.27 10.02 9.81
N ARG A 157 -10.82 8.77 9.87
CA ARG A 157 -10.37 8.09 11.10
C ARG A 157 -9.17 7.20 10.80
N GLY A 158 -8.35 6.92 11.80
CA GLY A 158 -7.21 6.03 11.70
C GLY A 158 -5.87 6.75 11.69
N SER A 159 -4.86 6.06 11.24
CA SER A 159 -3.51 6.60 11.12
C SER A 159 -3.43 7.68 10.04
N ARG A 160 -2.69 8.74 10.31
CA ARG A 160 -2.46 9.82 9.35
C ARG A 160 -1.05 9.82 8.78
N ASP A 161 -0.23 8.82 9.15
CA ASP A 161 1.08 8.63 8.57
C ASP A 161 0.95 8.16 7.11
N GLY A 162 1.73 8.77 6.25
CA GLY A 162 1.86 8.42 4.84
C GLY A 162 3.26 7.92 4.52
N PHE A 163 3.42 7.25 3.38
CA PHE A 163 4.73 6.97 2.81
C PHE A 163 5.44 8.27 2.41
N VAL A 164 6.75 8.23 2.43
CA VAL A 164 7.65 9.33 2.06
C VAL A 164 8.54 8.90 0.89
N GLU A 165 9.36 9.81 0.38
CA GLU A 165 10.25 9.52 -0.74
C GLU A 165 11.37 8.53 -0.38
N THR A 166 11.79 8.47 0.88
CA THR A 166 12.90 7.63 1.34
C THR A 166 12.44 6.19 1.62
N ILE A 167 12.98 5.23 0.89
CA ILE A 167 12.57 3.82 0.97
C ILE A 167 12.80 3.20 2.35
N VAL A 168 13.88 3.53 3.05
CA VAL A 168 14.19 2.99 4.39
C VAL A 168 13.12 3.40 5.40
N PHE A 169 12.64 4.64 5.35
CA PHE A 169 11.52 5.06 6.20
C PHE A 169 10.23 4.32 5.88
N ASN A 170 9.97 4.07 4.60
CA ASN A 170 8.78 3.37 4.16
C ASN A 170 8.77 1.92 4.63
N THR A 171 9.90 1.23 4.52
CA THR A 171 10.05 -0.15 5.03
C THR A 171 9.98 -0.20 6.55
N ALA A 172 10.55 0.76 7.26
CA ALA A 172 10.44 0.90 8.71
C ALA A 172 8.98 1.13 9.15
N LEU A 173 8.19 1.97 8.43
CA LEU A 173 6.76 2.13 8.70
C LEU A 173 5.98 0.82 8.54
N MET A 174 6.34 -0.02 7.55
CA MET A 174 5.74 -1.34 7.37
C MET A 174 6.13 -2.29 8.50
N ARG A 175 7.40 -2.37 8.87
CA ARG A 175 7.91 -3.20 9.97
C ARG A 175 7.30 -2.82 11.32
N ARG A 176 7.11 -1.52 11.57
CA ARG A 176 6.45 -1.03 12.78
C ARG A 176 5.04 -1.59 12.96
N ARG A 177 4.31 -1.78 11.84
CA ARG A 177 2.93 -2.30 11.82
C ARG A 177 2.87 -3.81 11.85
N ILE A 178 3.81 -4.49 11.20
CA ILE A 178 3.87 -5.94 11.10
C ILE A 178 5.13 -6.42 11.80
N ARG A 179 4.99 -6.78 13.08
CA ARG A 179 6.08 -7.31 13.91
C ARG A 179 6.13 -8.83 13.83
N ASP A 180 6.08 -9.35 12.61
CA ASP A 180 6.10 -10.78 12.33
C ASP A 180 7.42 -11.17 11.66
N ARG A 181 7.99 -12.30 12.07
CA ARG A 181 9.22 -12.87 11.53
C ARG A 181 9.11 -13.31 10.07
N HIS A 182 7.89 -13.63 9.62
CA HIS A 182 7.64 -14.02 8.24
C HIS A 182 7.54 -12.83 7.27
N LEU A 183 7.60 -11.60 7.76
CA LEU A 183 7.69 -10.43 6.90
C LEU A 183 9.11 -10.32 6.33
N VAL A 184 9.21 -10.44 5.01
CA VAL A 184 10.45 -10.30 4.24
C VAL A 184 10.39 -9.02 3.43
N MET A 185 11.47 -8.26 3.45
CA MET A 185 11.67 -7.05 2.66
C MET A 185 12.93 -7.19 1.83
N LYS A 186 12.77 -7.61 0.58
CA LYS A 186 13.90 -7.89 -0.32
C LYS A 186 14.26 -6.66 -1.12
N MET A 187 15.48 -6.17 -0.96
CA MET A 187 16.00 -5.05 -1.74
C MET A 187 16.49 -5.53 -3.10
N LEU A 188 16.11 -4.82 -4.15
CA LEU A 188 16.52 -5.01 -5.53
C LEU A 188 16.90 -3.65 -6.11
N GLU A 189 17.82 -3.66 -7.07
CA GLU A 189 18.28 -2.46 -7.78
C GLU A 189 17.83 -2.53 -9.24
N VAL A 190 17.28 -1.44 -9.78
CA VAL A 190 16.76 -1.37 -11.15
C VAL A 190 17.28 -0.11 -11.85
N GLY A 191 17.70 -0.29 -13.12
CA GLY A 191 18.30 0.76 -13.96
C GLY A 191 19.82 0.70 -13.97
N GLU A 192 20.42 0.85 -15.15
CA GLU A 192 21.89 0.81 -15.30
C GLU A 192 22.54 2.07 -14.75
N SER A 193 21.95 3.23 -15.02
CA SER A 193 22.47 4.55 -14.58
C SER A 193 21.77 5.04 -13.32
N SER A 194 20.45 4.87 -13.19
CA SER A 194 19.70 5.36 -12.02
C SER A 194 19.91 4.52 -10.77
N ARG A 195 20.15 3.21 -10.91
CA ARG A 195 20.33 2.25 -9.81
C ARG A 195 19.31 2.46 -8.69
N THR A 196 18.04 2.56 -9.09
CA THR A 196 16.95 2.88 -8.17
C THR A 196 16.65 1.67 -7.28
N ASP A 197 16.63 1.90 -5.97
CA ASP A 197 16.28 0.88 -4.99
C ASP A 197 14.79 0.55 -5.03
N VAL A 198 14.50 -0.74 -5.04
CA VAL A 198 13.15 -1.29 -5.06
C VAL A 198 13.02 -2.35 -3.97
N ALA A 199 12.18 -2.12 -2.98
CA ALA A 199 11.90 -3.10 -1.94
C ALA A 199 10.66 -3.92 -2.29
N LEU A 200 10.84 -5.24 -2.37
CA LEU A 200 9.78 -6.22 -2.54
C LEU A 200 9.39 -6.78 -1.18
N CYS A 201 8.23 -6.36 -0.66
CA CYS A 201 7.73 -6.73 0.65
C CYS A 201 6.64 -7.80 0.53
N TYR A 202 6.73 -8.87 1.32
CA TYR A 202 5.76 -9.97 1.34
C TYR A 202 5.79 -10.75 2.64
N MET A 203 4.69 -11.46 2.95
CA MET A 203 4.64 -12.44 4.04
C MET A 203 5.01 -13.81 3.49
N GLU A 204 6.11 -14.41 3.96
CA GLU A 204 6.65 -15.67 3.44
C GLU A 204 5.67 -16.84 3.57
N ASP A 205 4.89 -16.85 4.67
CA ASP A 205 3.90 -17.88 5.00
C ASP A 205 2.57 -17.77 4.22
N ARG A 206 2.33 -16.63 3.52
CA ARG A 206 1.03 -16.31 2.91
C ARG A 206 1.09 -15.96 1.43
N VAL A 207 2.26 -15.55 0.96
CA VAL A 207 2.44 -15.11 -0.43
C VAL A 207 2.32 -16.26 -1.42
N ASP A 208 1.73 -16.00 -2.57
CA ASP A 208 1.80 -16.90 -3.72
C ASP A 208 3.25 -16.97 -4.25
N GLN A 209 3.87 -18.13 -4.05
CA GLN A 209 5.27 -18.37 -4.42
C GLN A 209 5.52 -18.30 -5.93
N GLU A 210 4.52 -18.63 -6.76
CA GLU A 210 4.63 -18.53 -8.21
C GLU A 210 4.62 -17.06 -8.65
N LEU A 211 3.71 -16.26 -8.09
CA LEU A 211 3.66 -14.82 -8.30
C LEU A 211 4.99 -14.17 -7.87
N LEU A 212 5.49 -14.51 -6.68
CA LEU A 212 6.73 -13.97 -6.14
C LEU A 212 7.94 -14.26 -7.04
N LYS A 213 8.09 -15.50 -7.51
CA LYS A 213 9.16 -15.90 -8.45
C LYS A 213 9.06 -15.12 -9.76
N ASN A 214 7.85 -15.01 -10.30
CA ASN A 214 7.61 -14.25 -11.53
C ASN A 214 7.92 -12.76 -11.38
N LEU A 215 7.57 -12.14 -10.25
CA LEU A 215 7.89 -10.74 -9.98
C LEU A 215 9.40 -10.53 -9.83
N ASN A 216 10.07 -11.36 -9.02
CA ASN A 216 11.53 -11.30 -8.87
C ASN A 216 12.26 -11.43 -10.20
N TYR A 217 11.83 -12.40 -11.05
CA TYR A 217 12.40 -12.58 -12.37
C TYR A 217 12.19 -11.34 -13.25
N ARG A 218 10.96 -10.81 -13.30
CA ARG A 218 10.62 -9.63 -14.12
C ARG A 218 11.37 -8.38 -13.68
N ILE A 219 11.48 -8.13 -12.37
CA ILE A 219 12.22 -6.96 -11.85
C ILE A 219 13.70 -7.05 -12.24
N ARG A 220 14.32 -8.21 -12.12
CA ARG A 220 15.74 -8.43 -12.48
C ARG A 220 15.99 -8.42 -14.00
N ASP A 221 14.99 -8.75 -14.81
CA ASP A 221 15.10 -8.74 -16.29
C ASP A 221 14.83 -7.36 -16.90
N ILE A 222 14.51 -6.34 -16.09
CA ILE A 222 14.33 -4.96 -16.56
C ILE A 222 15.68 -4.43 -17.02
N LYS A 223 15.78 -4.12 -18.32
CA LYS A 223 16.96 -3.54 -18.96
C LYS A 223 16.62 -2.13 -19.44
N VAL A 224 16.68 -1.19 -18.52
CA VAL A 224 16.47 0.23 -18.77
C VAL A 224 17.63 1.01 -18.21
N ASP A 225 17.96 2.12 -18.83
CA ASP A 225 19.04 2.99 -18.34
C ASP A 225 18.62 3.69 -17.04
N ASP A 226 17.40 4.25 -17.02
CA ASP A 226 16.86 4.96 -15.87
C ASP A 226 15.36 4.69 -15.65
N LEU A 227 14.90 4.85 -14.41
CA LEU A 227 13.49 4.89 -14.03
C LEU A 227 13.05 6.36 -13.82
N ARG A 228 12.80 7.10 -14.91
CA ARG A 228 12.52 8.56 -14.87
C ARG A 228 11.37 8.96 -13.98
N MET A 229 10.29 8.17 -14.00
CA MET A 229 9.10 8.36 -13.17
C MET A 229 9.03 7.30 -12.06
N ASN A 230 10.18 6.84 -11.59
CA ASN A 230 10.36 5.90 -10.50
C ASN A 230 9.30 4.78 -10.50
N GLN A 231 8.31 4.85 -9.65
CA GLN A 231 7.27 3.85 -9.49
C GLN A 231 6.44 3.62 -10.77
N GLN A 232 6.08 4.68 -11.51
CA GLN A 232 5.31 4.55 -12.73
C GLN A 232 6.10 3.87 -13.84
N SER A 233 7.38 4.22 -13.99
CA SER A 233 8.29 3.58 -14.94
C SER A 233 8.48 2.10 -14.62
N LEU A 234 8.61 1.74 -13.33
CA LEU A 234 8.66 0.35 -12.89
C LEU A 234 7.37 -0.40 -13.25
N ALA A 235 6.20 0.20 -13.00
CA ALA A 235 4.91 -0.40 -13.35
C ALA A 235 4.78 -0.73 -14.85
N GLU A 236 5.26 0.17 -15.71
CA GLU A 236 5.27 -0.02 -17.17
C GLU A 236 6.27 -1.09 -17.63
N CYS A 237 7.41 -1.18 -16.98
CA CYS A 237 8.40 -2.23 -17.25
C CYS A 237 7.91 -3.61 -16.82
N LEU A 238 7.27 -3.72 -15.67
CA LEU A 238 6.76 -4.99 -15.13
C LEU A 238 5.66 -5.61 -15.99
N PHE A 239 4.73 -4.79 -16.47
CA PHE A 239 3.60 -5.26 -17.27
C PHE A 239 3.39 -4.38 -18.49
N LYS A 240 3.73 -4.90 -19.67
CA LYS A 240 3.47 -4.20 -20.94
C LYS A 240 2.01 -3.76 -21.02
N ARG A 241 1.79 -2.45 -21.06
CA ARG A 241 0.45 -1.88 -21.24
C ARG A 241 -0.02 -2.19 -22.67
N LYS A 242 -1.23 -2.73 -22.75
CA LYS A 242 -1.94 -2.82 -24.04
C LYS A 242 -2.68 -1.50 -24.21
N TRP A 243 -2.44 -0.79 -25.30
CA TRP A 243 -3.01 0.55 -25.55
C TRP A 243 -4.55 0.62 -25.45
N TYR A 244 -5.23 -0.50 -25.71
CA TYR A 244 -6.70 -0.60 -25.65
C TYR A 244 -7.24 -1.00 -24.26
N ASN A 245 -6.39 -1.29 -23.30
CA ASN A 245 -6.82 -1.66 -21.95
C ASN A 245 -6.50 -0.52 -20.97
N PRO A 246 -7.49 0.31 -20.60
CA PRO A 246 -7.29 1.44 -19.70
C PRO A 246 -7.30 1.08 -18.22
N PHE A 247 -7.57 -0.19 -17.86
CA PHE A 247 -7.68 -0.60 -16.47
C PHE A 247 -6.32 -0.63 -15.76
N PRO A 248 -6.25 -0.11 -14.52
CA PRO A 248 -5.06 -0.20 -13.69
C PRO A 248 -4.74 -1.66 -13.36
N LYS A 249 -3.45 -2.01 -13.34
CA LYS A 249 -2.95 -3.35 -13.02
C LYS A 249 -2.45 -3.46 -11.58
N PHE A 250 -2.28 -2.33 -10.94
CA PHE A 250 -1.79 -2.19 -9.58
C PHE A 250 -2.77 -1.36 -8.76
N LYS A 251 -2.86 -1.65 -7.47
CA LYS A 251 -3.42 -0.72 -6.50
C LYS A 251 -2.28 0.12 -5.97
N PHE A 252 -2.40 1.43 -6.07
CA PHE A 252 -1.48 2.37 -5.45
C PHE A 252 -2.07 2.87 -4.14
N THR A 253 -1.24 3.01 -3.10
CA THR A 253 -1.64 3.62 -1.84
C THR A 253 -0.49 4.42 -1.24
N GLU A 254 -0.79 5.58 -0.71
CA GLU A 254 0.15 6.41 0.05
C GLU A 254 0.12 6.06 1.55
N ARG A 255 -0.69 5.05 1.93
CA ARG A 255 -0.98 4.70 3.33
C ARG A 255 -0.29 3.41 3.75
N PRO A 256 0.60 3.48 4.76
CA PRO A 256 1.25 2.28 5.32
C PRO A 256 0.27 1.30 5.99
N ASP A 257 -0.86 1.77 6.55
CA ASP A 257 -1.86 0.89 7.17
C ASP A 257 -2.58 0.03 6.12
N THR A 258 -2.98 0.62 4.99
CA THR A 258 -3.57 -0.11 3.86
C THR A 258 -2.60 -1.12 3.26
N ALA A 259 -1.33 -0.72 3.05
CA ALA A 259 -0.31 -1.60 2.53
C ALA A 259 -0.02 -2.78 3.49
N ALA A 260 0.06 -2.52 4.81
CA ALA A 260 0.25 -3.56 5.81
C ALA A 260 -0.93 -4.55 5.86
N ALA A 261 -2.18 -4.07 5.76
CA ALA A 261 -3.35 -4.94 5.69
C ALA A 261 -3.29 -5.87 4.47
N CYS A 262 -2.91 -5.34 3.30
CA CYS A 262 -2.75 -6.13 2.08
C CYS A 262 -1.63 -7.19 2.19
N LEU A 263 -0.50 -6.88 2.86
CA LEU A 263 0.54 -7.87 3.15
C LEU A 263 0.03 -9.02 4.01
N LEU A 264 -0.73 -8.71 5.06
CA LEU A 264 -1.33 -9.72 5.93
C LEU A 264 -2.38 -10.60 5.22
N GLU A 265 -2.95 -10.12 4.12
CA GLU A 265 -3.82 -10.90 3.21
C GLU A 265 -3.01 -11.78 2.24
N GLY A 266 -1.69 -11.72 2.24
CA GLY A 266 -0.81 -12.48 1.34
C GLY A 266 -0.49 -11.79 0.01
N LYS A 267 -0.83 -10.51 -0.14
CA LYS A 267 -0.45 -9.71 -1.32
C LYS A 267 1.02 -9.28 -1.22
N VAL A 268 1.60 -8.91 -2.35
CA VAL A 268 2.95 -8.37 -2.45
C VAL A 268 2.87 -6.85 -2.54
N VAL A 269 3.71 -6.16 -1.79
CA VAL A 269 3.84 -4.71 -1.80
C VAL A 269 5.22 -4.35 -2.34
N ILE A 270 5.26 -3.47 -3.33
CA ILE A 270 6.50 -2.96 -3.93
C ILE A 270 6.64 -1.49 -3.54
N LEU A 271 7.74 -1.16 -2.89
CA LEU A 271 8.15 0.21 -2.58
C LEU A 271 9.30 0.58 -3.51
N VAL A 272 9.26 1.79 -4.03
CA VAL A 272 10.31 2.32 -4.94
C VAL A 272 10.87 3.57 -4.32
N ASP A 273 12.18 3.71 -4.31
CA ASP A 273 12.83 4.91 -3.79
C ASP A 273 12.41 6.16 -4.57
N ASN A 274 12.39 7.30 -3.90
CA ASN A 274 11.88 8.56 -4.41
C ASN A 274 10.39 8.52 -4.81
N SER A 275 9.58 7.63 -4.19
CA SER A 275 8.14 7.53 -4.46
C SER A 275 7.36 7.41 -3.16
N PRO A 276 6.45 8.37 -2.87
CA PRO A 276 5.66 8.39 -1.62
C PRO A 276 4.45 7.47 -1.66
N SER A 277 4.47 6.40 -2.44
CA SER A 277 3.36 5.45 -2.51
C SER A 277 3.83 4.02 -2.74
N ALA A 278 3.02 3.06 -2.35
CA ALA A 278 3.26 1.64 -2.52
C ALA A 278 2.44 1.06 -3.68
N MET A 279 3.01 0.11 -4.42
CA MET A 279 2.32 -0.69 -5.44
C MET A 279 1.93 -2.03 -4.86
N ILE A 280 0.67 -2.44 -5.00
CA ILE A 280 0.14 -3.68 -4.43
C ILE A 280 -0.30 -4.64 -5.53
N LEU A 281 0.06 -5.91 -5.38
CA LEU A 281 -0.24 -7.03 -6.29
C LEU A 281 -0.55 -8.32 -5.48
N PRO A 282 -1.36 -9.24 -6.01
CA PRO A 282 -2.27 -9.08 -7.14
C PRO A 282 -3.44 -8.15 -6.76
N THR A 283 -4.10 -7.58 -7.75
CA THR A 283 -5.17 -6.62 -7.51
C THR A 283 -6.39 -6.96 -8.35
N SER A 284 -7.56 -7.02 -7.71
CA SER A 284 -8.86 -7.12 -8.36
C SER A 284 -9.48 -5.73 -8.56
N ILE A 285 -10.50 -5.64 -9.40
CA ILE A 285 -11.25 -4.40 -9.58
C ILE A 285 -11.93 -3.94 -8.27
N LEU A 286 -12.37 -4.90 -7.46
CA LEU A 286 -12.98 -4.61 -6.15
C LEU A 286 -11.96 -4.02 -5.17
N ASP A 287 -10.73 -4.54 -5.16
CA ASP A 287 -9.64 -3.99 -4.32
C ASP A 287 -9.32 -2.53 -4.66
N ILE A 288 -9.45 -2.15 -5.95
CA ILE A 288 -9.17 -0.77 -6.39
C ILE A 288 -10.30 0.17 -6.00
N ILE A 289 -11.54 -0.32 -5.95
CA ILE A 289 -12.72 0.48 -5.55
C ILE A 289 -12.76 0.68 -4.03
N GLU A 290 -12.20 -0.24 -3.25
CA GLU A 290 -12.17 -0.17 -1.79
C GLU A 290 -11.24 0.95 -1.28
N GLU A 291 -11.70 1.66 -0.25
CA GLU A 291 -10.99 2.74 0.41
C GLU A 291 -10.74 2.42 1.89
N ALA A 292 -9.67 2.99 2.47
CA ALA A 292 -9.30 2.79 3.87
C ALA A 292 -10.46 3.13 4.84
N ASN A 293 -11.24 4.16 4.54
CA ASN A 293 -12.37 4.57 5.35
C ASN A 293 -13.42 3.47 5.55
N ASP A 294 -13.59 2.56 4.58
CA ASP A 294 -14.58 1.47 4.65
C ASP A 294 -14.30 0.51 5.82
N TYR A 295 -13.03 0.40 6.23
CA TYR A 295 -12.59 -0.47 7.33
C TYR A 295 -12.60 0.24 8.70
N TYR A 296 -12.52 1.56 8.74
CA TYR A 296 -12.50 2.33 9.98
C TYR A 296 -13.90 2.65 10.53
N PHE A 297 -14.95 2.46 9.73
CA PHE A 297 -16.33 2.63 10.18
C PHE A 297 -16.93 1.34 10.76
N PRO A 298 -18.00 1.43 11.58
CA PRO A 298 -18.77 0.25 12.00
C PRO A 298 -19.20 -0.58 10.79
N THR A 299 -19.28 -1.91 10.97
CA THR A 299 -19.52 -2.90 9.89
C THR A 299 -20.69 -2.53 8.98
N LEU A 300 -21.81 -2.07 9.55
CA LEU A 300 -22.99 -1.67 8.78
C LEU A 300 -22.72 -0.46 7.88
N THR A 301 -22.03 0.56 8.43
CA THR A 301 -21.68 1.78 7.69
C THR A 301 -20.65 1.48 6.60
N GLY A 302 -19.61 0.68 6.92
CA GLY A 302 -18.61 0.27 5.94
C GLY A 302 -19.22 -0.53 4.80
N MET A 303 -20.12 -1.48 5.10
CA MET A 303 -20.86 -2.23 4.06
C MET A 303 -21.72 -1.32 3.20
N TYR A 304 -22.44 -0.38 3.80
CA TYR A 304 -23.23 0.62 3.06
C TYR A 304 -22.36 1.45 2.11
N LEU A 305 -21.19 1.92 2.55
CA LEU A 305 -20.27 2.68 1.72
C LEU A 305 -19.74 1.85 0.54
N LYS A 306 -19.36 0.59 0.77
CA LYS A 306 -18.92 -0.34 -0.30
C LYS A 306 -20.01 -0.55 -1.34
N ILE A 307 -21.24 -0.83 -0.92
CA ILE A 307 -22.38 -1.03 -1.82
C ILE A 307 -22.70 0.24 -2.59
N SER A 308 -22.73 1.40 -1.91
CA SER A 308 -22.98 2.69 -2.54
C SER A 308 -21.92 3.01 -3.60
N ARG A 309 -20.65 2.77 -3.31
CA ARG A 309 -19.54 3.00 -4.25
C ARG A 309 -19.64 2.06 -5.46
N ALA A 310 -19.96 0.78 -5.25
CA ALA A 310 -20.18 -0.17 -6.34
C ALA A 310 -21.37 0.26 -7.23
N LEU A 311 -22.47 0.71 -6.63
CA LEU A 311 -23.64 1.22 -7.36
C LEU A 311 -23.29 2.47 -8.16
N ILE A 312 -22.56 3.43 -7.55
CA ILE A 312 -22.11 4.65 -8.24
C ILE A 312 -21.20 4.31 -9.41
N THR A 313 -20.26 3.36 -9.23
CA THR A 313 -19.39 2.87 -10.31
C THR A 313 -20.20 2.29 -11.46
N PHE A 314 -21.21 1.46 -11.16
CA PHE A 314 -22.13 0.91 -12.17
C PHE A 314 -22.89 2.03 -12.91
N LEU A 315 -23.45 2.99 -12.18
CA LEU A 315 -24.17 4.12 -12.78
C LEU A 315 -23.24 5.00 -13.62
N THR A 316 -21.98 5.17 -13.23
CA THR A 316 -21.00 5.93 -14.01
C THR A 316 -20.77 5.33 -15.41
N ILE A 317 -20.84 4.01 -15.54
CA ILE A 317 -20.67 3.33 -16.85
C ILE A 317 -21.97 3.37 -17.66
N PHE A 318 -23.09 3.02 -17.03
CA PHE A 318 -24.32 2.67 -17.77
C PHE A 318 -25.34 3.81 -17.88
N LEU A 319 -25.29 4.83 -17.02
CA LEU A 319 -26.34 5.86 -16.96
C LEU A 319 -26.55 6.57 -18.30
N THR A 320 -25.49 7.09 -18.90
CA THR A 320 -25.62 7.86 -20.17
C THR A 320 -25.85 6.99 -21.40
N PRO A 321 -25.26 5.77 -21.56
CA PRO A 321 -25.63 4.88 -22.64
C PRO A 321 -27.07 4.39 -22.56
N VAL A 322 -27.56 4.05 -21.37
CA VAL A 322 -28.94 3.60 -21.16
C VAL A 322 -29.92 4.75 -21.40
N PHE A 323 -29.59 5.97 -20.92
CA PHE A 323 -30.35 7.17 -21.22
C PHE A 323 -30.48 7.39 -22.73
N LEU A 324 -29.38 7.35 -23.46
CA LEU A 324 -29.38 7.50 -24.93
C LEU A 324 -30.24 6.40 -25.61
N LEU A 325 -30.13 5.16 -25.16
CA LEU A 325 -30.93 4.03 -25.67
C LEU A 325 -32.44 4.27 -25.48
N PHE A 326 -32.87 4.72 -24.30
CA PHE A 326 -34.27 5.03 -24.04
C PHE A 326 -34.76 6.23 -24.85
N MET A 327 -33.92 7.26 -25.08
CA MET A 327 -34.32 8.41 -25.90
C MET A 327 -34.47 8.02 -27.38
N GLN A 328 -33.71 7.03 -27.85
CA GLN A 328 -33.88 6.49 -29.20
C GLN A 328 -35.10 5.57 -29.33
N ASN A 329 -35.51 4.92 -28.25
CA ASN A 329 -36.62 3.95 -28.22
C ASN A 329 -37.60 4.32 -27.08
N LEU A 330 -38.32 5.41 -27.23
CA LEU A 330 -39.26 5.89 -26.21
C LEU A 330 -40.35 4.88 -25.85
N SER A 331 -40.65 3.92 -26.73
CA SER A 331 -41.62 2.84 -26.48
C SER A 331 -41.13 1.86 -25.42
N TRP A 332 -39.82 1.75 -25.20
CA TRP A 332 -39.22 0.87 -24.17
C TRP A 332 -39.24 1.50 -22.79
N LEU A 333 -39.46 2.84 -22.71
CA LEU A 333 -39.46 3.55 -21.46
C LEU A 333 -40.72 3.23 -20.65
N PRO A 334 -40.60 2.63 -19.44
CA PRO A 334 -41.76 2.42 -18.59
C PRO A 334 -42.43 3.75 -18.20
N LYS A 335 -43.76 3.78 -18.12
CA LYS A 335 -44.50 4.98 -17.79
C LYS A 335 -44.07 5.67 -16.49
N ILE A 336 -43.59 4.88 -15.50
CA ILE A 336 -43.05 5.39 -14.24
C ILE A 336 -41.82 6.28 -14.46
N PHE A 337 -41.01 6.01 -15.49
CA PHE A 337 -39.77 6.74 -15.83
C PHE A 337 -39.98 7.77 -16.94
N ALA A 338 -41.24 8.10 -17.29
CA ALA A 338 -41.56 9.11 -18.32
C ALA A 338 -40.95 10.49 -18.06
N PHE A 339 -40.62 10.80 -16.82
CA PHE A 339 -39.93 12.03 -16.42
C PHE A 339 -38.49 12.14 -16.89
N VAL A 340 -37.87 11.00 -17.27
CA VAL A 340 -36.52 10.91 -17.79
C VAL A 340 -36.41 11.40 -19.23
N ALA A 341 -37.54 11.39 -19.95
CA ALA A 341 -37.59 11.79 -21.36
C ALA A 341 -37.27 13.28 -21.53
N VAL A 342 -36.50 13.57 -22.58
CA VAL A 342 -36.18 14.93 -22.99
C VAL A 342 -37.48 15.65 -23.43
N LYS A 343 -37.72 16.83 -22.89
CA LYS A 343 -38.95 17.62 -23.12
C LYS A 343 -38.79 18.63 -24.26
N ASP A 344 -37.60 19.24 -24.33
CA ASP A 344 -37.33 20.29 -25.28
C ASP A 344 -36.57 19.80 -26.49
N THR A 345 -36.96 20.19 -27.69
CA THR A 345 -36.24 19.86 -28.92
C THR A 345 -35.11 20.87 -29.12
N VAL A 346 -33.87 20.39 -29.11
CA VAL A 346 -32.68 21.18 -29.43
C VAL A 346 -32.13 20.72 -30.78
N ASN A 347 -31.52 21.61 -31.52
CA ASN A 347 -31.00 21.34 -32.87
C ASN A 347 -29.82 20.37 -32.89
N ILE A 348 -29.12 20.18 -31.77
CA ILE A 348 -27.95 19.30 -31.64
C ILE A 348 -28.42 17.90 -31.25
N PRO A 349 -28.06 16.83 -32.00
CA PRO A 349 -28.37 15.47 -31.63
C PRO A 349 -27.84 15.10 -30.25
N LEU A 350 -28.59 14.29 -29.49
CA LEU A 350 -28.25 13.92 -28.10
C LEU A 350 -26.86 13.32 -27.93
N ILE A 351 -26.42 12.50 -28.88
CA ILE A 351 -25.07 11.90 -28.84
C ILE A 351 -23.98 12.97 -28.88
N PHE A 352 -24.13 13.99 -29.72
CA PHE A 352 -23.15 15.09 -29.78
C PHE A 352 -23.17 15.94 -28.53
N GLN A 353 -24.34 16.17 -27.92
CA GLN A 353 -24.44 16.87 -26.64
C GLN A 353 -23.66 16.10 -25.54
N LEU A 354 -23.86 14.79 -25.43
CA LEU A 354 -23.12 13.93 -24.47
C LEU A 354 -21.62 14.00 -24.70
N LEU A 355 -21.15 13.86 -25.96
CA LEU A 355 -19.71 13.89 -26.27
C LEU A 355 -19.09 15.27 -26.02
N MET A 356 -19.77 16.35 -26.36
CA MET A 356 -19.29 17.71 -26.10
C MET A 356 -19.17 17.98 -24.59
N LEU A 357 -20.13 17.52 -23.79
CA LEU A 357 -20.08 17.65 -22.34
C LEU A 357 -18.96 16.80 -21.71
N GLU A 358 -18.69 15.61 -22.23
CA GLU A 358 -17.53 14.81 -21.80
C GLU A 358 -16.21 15.57 -21.97
N VAL A 359 -16.02 16.20 -23.13
CA VAL A 359 -14.81 17.01 -23.40
C VAL A 359 -14.78 18.26 -22.53
N ALA A 360 -15.92 18.92 -22.33
CA ALA A 360 -16.02 20.11 -21.51
C ALA A 360 -15.71 19.83 -20.03
N ILE A 361 -16.23 18.71 -19.48
CA ILE A 361 -15.95 18.28 -18.12
C ILE A 361 -14.46 17.94 -17.94
N ASP A 362 -13.82 17.30 -18.93
CA ASP A 362 -12.37 17.08 -18.88
C ASP A 362 -11.58 18.38 -18.93
N GLY A 363 -12.02 19.32 -19.77
CA GLY A 363 -11.42 20.65 -19.83
C GLY A 363 -11.46 21.37 -18.48
N LEU A 364 -12.60 21.28 -17.79
CA LEU A 364 -12.74 21.84 -16.43
C LEU A 364 -11.84 21.11 -15.41
N ARG A 365 -11.74 19.79 -15.51
CA ARG A 365 -10.85 19.00 -14.64
C ARG A 365 -9.38 19.38 -14.86
N LEU A 366 -8.94 19.48 -16.11
CA LEU A 366 -7.57 19.89 -16.43
C LEU A 366 -7.30 21.34 -16.00
N ALA A 367 -8.27 22.24 -16.18
CA ALA A 367 -8.17 23.61 -15.71
C ALA A 367 -8.03 23.65 -14.17
N ALA A 368 -8.80 22.85 -13.44
CA ALA A 368 -8.74 22.77 -11.98
C ALA A 368 -7.38 22.27 -11.48
N LEU A 369 -6.75 21.30 -12.17
CA LEU A 369 -5.42 20.79 -11.82
C LEU A 369 -4.30 21.82 -12.02
N ASN A 370 -4.44 22.70 -13.02
CA ASN A 370 -3.43 23.70 -13.37
C ASN A 370 -3.66 25.07 -12.72
N THR A 371 -4.79 25.24 -12.02
CA THR A 371 -5.16 26.53 -11.44
C THR A 371 -4.72 26.61 -9.98
N PRO A 372 -4.02 27.68 -9.56
CA PRO A 372 -3.70 27.92 -8.15
C PRO A 372 -4.98 27.94 -7.29
N SER A 373 -4.88 27.48 -6.04
CA SER A 373 -6.02 27.34 -5.11
C SER A 373 -6.84 28.63 -4.95
N MET A 374 -6.21 29.78 -5.05
CA MET A 374 -6.87 31.11 -4.98
C MET A 374 -7.87 31.37 -6.12
N LEU A 375 -7.64 30.78 -7.30
CA LEU A 375 -8.48 30.97 -8.48
C LEU A 375 -9.48 29.83 -8.71
N SER A 376 -9.38 28.73 -7.95
CA SER A 376 -10.24 27.57 -8.13
C SER A 376 -11.73 27.86 -7.85
N THR A 377 -12.03 28.68 -6.86
CA THR A 377 -13.41 29.10 -6.54
C THR A 377 -14.02 29.95 -7.64
N PRO A 378 -13.41 31.07 -8.13
CA PRO A 378 -13.91 31.83 -9.26
C PRO A 378 -14.11 30.98 -10.52
N LEU A 379 -13.17 30.08 -10.84
CA LEU A 379 -13.28 29.17 -11.98
C LEU A 379 -14.51 28.26 -11.86
N SER A 380 -14.76 27.70 -10.69
CA SER A 380 -15.93 26.84 -10.44
C SER A 380 -17.24 27.57 -10.61
N VAL A 381 -17.33 28.84 -10.17
CA VAL A 381 -18.52 29.67 -10.34
C VAL A 381 -18.78 29.99 -11.82
N ILE A 382 -17.73 30.40 -12.54
CA ILE A 382 -17.82 30.69 -13.98
C ILE A 382 -18.23 29.45 -14.75
N ALA A 383 -17.60 28.30 -14.44
CA ALA A 383 -17.91 27.01 -15.05
C ALA A 383 -19.39 26.62 -14.81
N GLY A 384 -19.88 26.76 -13.59
CA GLY A 384 -21.28 26.50 -13.25
C GLY A 384 -22.28 27.40 -14.01
N LEU A 385 -21.99 28.68 -14.15
CA LEU A 385 -22.83 29.61 -14.90
C LEU A 385 -22.80 29.34 -16.41
N VAL A 386 -21.61 29.23 -16.99
CA VAL A 386 -21.43 29.07 -18.45
C VAL A 386 -21.91 27.69 -18.91
N MET A 387 -21.44 26.63 -18.25
CA MET A 387 -21.82 25.27 -18.64
C MET A 387 -23.23 24.87 -18.21
N GLY A 388 -23.75 25.44 -17.12
CA GLY A 388 -25.09 25.14 -16.64
C GLY A 388 -26.14 26.01 -17.28
N GLU A 389 -26.32 27.21 -16.74
CA GLU A 389 -27.47 28.04 -17.04
C GLU A 389 -27.47 28.63 -18.46
N PHE A 390 -26.31 29.15 -18.90
CA PHE A 390 -26.24 29.78 -20.22
C PHE A 390 -26.31 28.78 -21.37
N SER A 391 -25.72 27.58 -21.20
CA SER A 391 -25.72 26.54 -22.24
C SER A 391 -27.12 26.01 -22.52
N VAL A 392 -27.95 25.86 -21.48
CA VAL A 392 -29.35 25.43 -21.62
C VAL A 392 -30.20 26.57 -22.17
N LYS A 393 -30.06 27.80 -21.65
CA LYS A 393 -30.82 28.97 -22.14
C LYS A 393 -30.51 29.34 -23.59
N SER A 394 -29.30 29.08 -24.06
CA SER A 394 -28.90 29.30 -25.45
C SER A 394 -29.37 28.20 -26.41
N GLY A 395 -30.00 27.13 -25.89
CA GLY A 395 -30.47 26.00 -26.69
C GLY A 395 -29.38 25.11 -27.25
N TRP A 396 -28.22 25.04 -26.60
CA TRP A 396 -27.14 24.12 -26.98
C TRP A 396 -27.32 22.72 -26.38
N PHE A 397 -27.79 22.66 -25.13
CA PHE A 397 -27.96 21.42 -24.38
C PHE A 397 -29.37 21.34 -23.77
N ASN A 398 -29.90 20.13 -23.72
CA ASN A 398 -31.10 19.81 -22.97
C ASN A 398 -30.81 19.81 -21.48
N ALA A 399 -31.74 20.24 -20.66
CA ALA A 399 -31.60 20.23 -19.19
C ALA A 399 -31.41 18.86 -18.62
N GLU A 400 -32.08 17.85 -19.18
CA GLU A 400 -31.97 16.45 -18.78
C GLU A 400 -30.57 15.89 -19.09
N VAL A 401 -30.00 16.21 -20.26
CA VAL A 401 -28.63 15.80 -20.63
C VAL A 401 -27.62 16.39 -19.66
N MET A 402 -27.76 17.70 -19.34
CA MET A 402 -26.92 18.37 -18.35
C MET A 402 -26.98 17.69 -16.97
N LEU A 403 -28.20 17.34 -16.53
CA LEU A 403 -28.41 16.68 -15.24
C LEU A 403 -27.68 15.30 -15.17
N TYR A 404 -27.84 14.46 -16.19
CA TYR A 404 -27.20 13.15 -16.20
C TYR A 404 -25.67 13.24 -16.32
N MET A 405 -25.18 14.17 -17.11
CA MET A 405 -23.73 14.40 -17.23
C MET A 405 -23.14 15.00 -15.95
N ALA A 406 -23.85 15.89 -15.26
CA ALA A 406 -23.43 16.41 -13.97
C ALA A 406 -23.36 15.28 -12.92
N PHE A 407 -24.36 14.39 -12.88
CA PHE A 407 -24.32 13.21 -11.99
C PHE A 407 -23.11 12.34 -12.27
N VAL A 408 -22.86 12.00 -13.54
CA VAL A 408 -21.74 11.16 -13.95
C VAL A 408 -20.39 11.84 -13.62
N ALA A 409 -20.28 13.16 -13.80
CA ALA A 409 -19.09 13.91 -13.44
C ALA A 409 -18.80 13.82 -11.94
N VAL A 410 -19.80 14.06 -11.09
CA VAL A 410 -19.69 13.94 -9.63
C VAL A 410 -19.37 12.49 -9.24
N ALA A 411 -20.07 11.51 -9.83
CA ALA A 411 -19.85 10.09 -9.60
C ALA A 411 -18.41 9.65 -9.92
N ASN A 412 -17.80 10.22 -10.95
CA ASN A 412 -16.42 9.93 -11.30
C ASN A 412 -15.41 10.45 -10.27
N TYR A 413 -15.74 11.52 -9.52
CA TYR A 413 -14.91 12.01 -8.40
C TYR A 413 -14.99 11.16 -7.14
N THR A 414 -15.99 10.28 -7.02
CA THR A 414 -16.08 9.34 -5.89
C THR A 414 -15.14 8.14 -6.02
N GLN A 415 -14.47 7.98 -7.17
CA GLN A 415 -13.53 6.89 -7.37
C GLN A 415 -12.21 7.19 -6.66
N PRO A 416 -11.71 6.28 -5.79
CA PRO A 416 -10.47 6.49 -5.05
C PRO A 416 -9.23 6.45 -5.96
N ASN A 417 -9.34 5.81 -7.11
CA ASN A 417 -8.25 5.68 -8.08
C ASN A 417 -8.54 6.47 -9.36
N PHE A 418 -7.65 7.41 -9.71
CA PHE A 418 -7.77 8.24 -10.90
C PHE A 418 -7.75 7.45 -12.21
N GLU A 419 -6.88 6.43 -12.31
CA GLU A 419 -6.78 5.59 -13.52
C GLU A 419 -8.08 4.82 -13.73
N LEU A 420 -8.67 4.28 -12.64
CA LEU A 420 -9.97 3.62 -12.70
C LEU A 420 -11.06 4.59 -13.19
N GLY A 421 -11.07 5.83 -12.68
CA GLY A 421 -12.03 6.85 -13.14
C GLY A 421 -11.98 7.07 -14.65
N TYR A 422 -10.80 7.17 -15.24
CA TYR A 422 -10.65 7.27 -16.70
C TYR A 422 -11.00 5.97 -17.42
N ALA A 423 -10.65 4.80 -16.86
CA ALA A 423 -11.03 3.51 -17.44
C ALA A 423 -12.56 3.37 -17.56
N LEU A 424 -13.29 3.74 -16.51
CA LEU A 424 -14.76 3.75 -16.50
C LEU A 424 -15.33 4.74 -17.54
N LYS A 425 -14.70 5.91 -17.69
CA LYS A 425 -15.05 6.87 -18.72
C LYS A 425 -14.87 6.30 -20.12
N PHE A 426 -13.72 5.69 -20.42
CA PHE A 426 -13.48 5.07 -21.74
C PHE A 426 -14.51 3.98 -22.03
N MET A 427 -14.81 3.09 -21.07
CA MET A 427 -15.86 2.08 -21.22
C MET A 427 -17.23 2.73 -21.53
N ARG A 428 -17.59 3.82 -20.85
CA ARG A 428 -18.83 4.56 -21.13
C ARG A 428 -18.85 5.10 -22.56
N LEU A 429 -17.74 5.69 -23.02
CA LEU A 429 -17.62 6.21 -24.38
C LEU A 429 -17.71 5.07 -25.42
N GLU A 430 -17.06 3.94 -25.17
CA GLU A 430 -17.17 2.75 -26.02
C GLU A 430 -18.61 2.24 -26.10
N LEU A 431 -19.37 2.26 -25.00
CA LEU A 431 -20.77 1.85 -24.99
C LEU A 431 -21.71 2.84 -25.70
N LEU A 432 -21.37 4.12 -25.75
CA LEU A 432 -22.17 5.14 -26.49
C LEU A 432 -22.11 4.91 -28.00
N VAL A 433 -20.98 4.42 -28.53
CA VAL A 433 -20.81 4.18 -29.98
C VAL A 433 -21.80 3.14 -30.52
N PRO A 434 -21.87 1.90 -30.04
CA PRO A 434 -22.83 0.91 -30.56
C PRO A 434 -24.28 1.34 -30.33
N VAL A 435 -24.59 1.99 -29.20
CA VAL A 435 -25.95 2.50 -28.95
C VAL A 435 -26.33 3.54 -30.01
N SER A 436 -25.41 4.44 -30.38
CA SER A 436 -25.65 5.40 -31.45
C SER A 436 -25.80 4.71 -32.81
N TYR A 437 -25.03 3.66 -33.08
CA TYR A 437 -24.99 2.97 -34.38
C TYR A 437 -26.22 2.10 -34.67
N THR A 438 -26.86 1.54 -33.64
CA THR A 438 -28.08 0.73 -33.77
C THR A 438 -29.23 1.50 -34.42
N HIS A 439 -29.22 2.83 -34.32
CA HIS A 439 -30.25 3.69 -34.94
C HIS A 439 -29.92 4.11 -36.39
N LEU A 440 -28.64 4.08 -36.76
CA LEU A 440 -28.20 4.43 -38.14
C LEU A 440 -28.38 3.29 -39.16
N THR A 441 -28.51 2.04 -38.68
CA THR A 441 -28.49 0.85 -39.50
C THR A 441 -29.78 0.05 -39.53
N LEU A 442 -30.75 0.31 -38.64
CA LEU A 442 -32.08 -0.29 -38.73
C LEU A 442 -32.99 0.59 -39.56
N PRO A 443 -33.43 0.17 -40.74
CA PRO A 443 -34.46 0.88 -41.47
C PRO A 443 -35.73 0.88 -40.61
N THR A 444 -36.30 2.08 -40.40
CA THR A 444 -37.63 2.23 -39.84
C THR A 444 -38.59 1.56 -40.82
N THR A 445 -38.99 0.32 -40.55
CA THR A 445 -40.16 -0.32 -41.14
C THR A 445 -41.36 -0.04 -40.29
#